data_36f494da329826e247fa6d762d5a6f86
#
_entry.id   36f494da329826e247fa6d762d5a6f86
#
_cell.length_a   1.000
_cell.length_b   1.000
_cell.length_c   1.000
_cell.angle_alpha   90.00
_cell.angle_beta   90.00
_cell.angle_gamma   90.00
#
_symmetry.space_group_name_H-M   'P 1'
#
loop_
_entity.id
_entity.type
_entity.pdbx_description
1 polymer ?
#
loop_
_entity_poly.entity_id
_entity_poly.type
_entity_poly.pdbx_seq_one_letter_code
_entity_poly.pdbx_strand_id
1 'polypeptide(L)'
;VQQQEGYVAPELYNDPSCYKPEDYSDVGQAEVLAKYFSNELRYSPATHFIRYSDHYWQESEPGAQAVAHELTRRQLKEANRDLMEALDKMKNCGAQNILDSTSKAKAEQLMNDQQLEVYRELLAAKAYQAFAIKRRDSKNVTSTLKESHPMLEISPRDLDADCFALCTPEATFDLRQGMSGAREHSPEDFI
;
A
#
# COMPACT_ATOMS: atom_id res chain seq x y z
N VAL A 1 -30.01 -9.98 16.72
CA VAL A 1 -28.81 -9.13 16.72
C VAL A 1 -27.68 -10.02 16.18
N GLN A 2 -27.45 -9.97 14.86
CA GLN A 2 -26.32 -10.65 14.22
C GLN A 2 -25.09 -9.74 14.42
N GLN A 3 -24.08 -10.26 15.10
CA GLN A 3 -22.76 -9.65 15.17
C GLN A 3 -22.14 -9.75 13.77
N GLN A 4 -21.81 -8.60 13.20
CA GLN A 4 -20.93 -8.53 12.05
C GLN A 4 -19.54 -9.03 12.50
N GLU A 5 -19.18 -10.23 12.08
CA GLU A 5 -17.80 -10.69 12.16
C GLU A 5 -16.96 -9.77 11.29
N GLY A 6 -16.05 -9.04 11.94
CA GLY A 6 -15.13 -8.14 11.26
C GLY A 6 -14.20 -8.93 10.34
N TYR A 7 -14.08 -8.49 9.12
CA TYR A 7 -13.08 -8.97 8.15
C TYR A 7 -11.70 -9.02 8.81
N VAL A 8 -11.21 -10.20 9.06
CA VAL A 8 -9.82 -10.47 9.45
C VAL A 8 -9.04 -10.61 8.15
N ALA A 9 -8.29 -9.58 7.80
CA ALA A 9 -7.37 -9.65 6.68
C ALA A 9 -6.42 -10.85 6.88
N PRO A 10 -6.16 -11.66 5.86
CA PRO A 10 -5.24 -12.78 5.97
C PRO A 10 -3.87 -12.29 6.45
N GLU A 11 -3.27 -12.98 7.40
CA GLU A 11 -1.92 -12.73 7.94
C GLU A 11 -0.80 -13.03 6.90
N LEU A 12 -1.01 -12.66 5.65
CA LEU A 12 -0.14 -12.99 4.51
C LEU A 12 0.99 -11.98 4.28
N TYR A 13 1.37 -11.16 5.27
CA TYR A 13 2.45 -10.20 5.06
C TYR A 13 3.44 -10.13 6.23
N ASN A 14 4.22 -11.19 6.38
CA ASN A 14 5.59 -11.12 6.91
C ASN A 14 6.59 -10.74 5.80
N ASP A 15 6.16 -9.94 4.82
CA ASP A 15 7.05 -9.38 3.82
C ASP A 15 7.61 -8.07 4.38
N PRO A 16 8.94 -7.86 4.38
CA PRO A 16 9.55 -6.57 4.67
C PRO A 16 9.32 -5.57 3.53
N SER A 17 8.09 -5.51 3.01
CA SER A 17 7.69 -4.63 1.93
C SER A 17 7.91 -3.19 2.37
N CYS A 18 8.70 -2.47 1.63
CA CYS A 18 8.86 -1.05 1.82
C CYS A 18 7.74 -0.33 1.07
N TYR A 19 6.77 0.21 1.80
CA TYR A 19 5.67 1.02 1.25
C TYR A 19 6.06 2.48 1.04
N LYS A 20 7.30 2.83 1.35
CA LYS A 20 7.84 4.17 1.13
C LYS A 20 7.99 4.42 -0.37
N PRO A 21 7.37 5.47 -0.93
CA PRO A 21 7.55 5.82 -2.34
C PRO A 21 8.96 6.38 -2.57
N GLU A 22 9.44 6.27 -3.81
CA GLU A 22 10.73 6.85 -4.21
C GLU A 22 10.69 8.38 -4.16
N ASP A 23 9.56 8.96 -4.53
CA ASP A 23 9.28 10.38 -4.36
C ASP A 23 7.96 10.62 -3.61
N TYR A 24 7.83 11.77 -2.96
CA TYR A 24 6.67 12.13 -2.16
C TYR A 24 5.60 12.89 -2.97
N SER A 25 5.37 12.45 -4.21
CA SER A 25 4.33 12.97 -5.11
C SER A 25 3.04 12.12 -5.09
N ASP A 26 2.01 12.58 -5.80
CA ASP A 26 0.79 11.79 -6.02
C ASP A 26 1.07 10.60 -6.95
N VAL A 27 1.99 10.79 -7.92
CA VAL A 27 2.42 9.72 -8.84
C VAL A 27 3.20 8.63 -8.10
N GLY A 28 4.24 9.00 -7.32
CA GLY A 28 4.99 8.03 -6.53
C GLY A 28 4.11 7.26 -5.54
N GLN A 29 3.07 7.89 -4.99
CA GLN A 29 2.09 7.20 -4.16
C GLN A 29 1.24 6.21 -4.97
N ALA A 30 0.84 6.56 -6.19
CA ALA A 30 0.09 5.70 -7.09
C ALA A 30 0.91 4.48 -7.56
N GLU A 31 2.21 4.68 -7.81
CA GLU A 31 3.14 3.59 -8.13
C GLU A 31 3.22 2.55 -7.01
N VAL A 32 3.31 3.01 -5.75
CA VAL A 32 3.28 2.10 -4.60
C VAL A 32 1.94 1.38 -4.49
N LEU A 33 0.81 2.08 -4.72
CA LEU A 33 -0.51 1.46 -4.73
C LEU A 33 -0.58 0.35 -5.80
N ALA A 34 -0.20 0.66 -7.03
CA ALA A 34 -0.23 -0.31 -8.12
C ALA A 34 0.71 -1.50 -7.87
N LYS A 35 1.92 -1.24 -7.34
CA LYS A 35 2.90 -2.29 -7.04
C LYS A 35 2.39 -3.34 -6.06
N TYR A 36 1.71 -2.91 -5.01
CA TYR A 36 1.33 -3.81 -3.91
C TYR A 36 -0.11 -4.28 -3.93
N PHE A 37 -0.98 -3.61 -4.70
CA PHE A 37 -2.41 -3.90 -4.70
C PHE A 37 -3.00 -4.20 -6.08
N SER A 38 -2.17 -4.40 -7.11
CA SER A 38 -2.66 -4.74 -8.45
C SER A 38 -3.43 -6.07 -8.50
N ASN A 39 -3.20 -6.99 -7.58
CA ASN A 39 -3.96 -8.25 -7.48
C ASN A 39 -5.30 -8.08 -6.74
N GLU A 40 -5.53 -6.94 -6.11
CA GLU A 40 -6.75 -6.63 -5.35
C GLU A 40 -7.55 -5.49 -5.98
N LEU A 41 -6.90 -4.60 -6.75
CA LEU A 41 -7.52 -3.42 -7.34
C LEU A 41 -7.09 -3.27 -8.79
N ARG A 42 -8.07 -3.09 -9.69
CA ARG A 42 -7.88 -2.78 -11.10
C ARG A 42 -8.78 -1.62 -11.50
N TYR A 43 -8.46 -1.04 -12.63
CA TYR A 43 -9.26 0.02 -13.25
C TYR A 43 -9.61 -0.34 -14.68
N SER A 44 -10.85 -0.15 -15.08
CA SER A 44 -11.27 -0.27 -16.47
C SER A 44 -12.05 0.97 -16.87
N PRO A 45 -11.82 1.55 -18.06
CA PRO A 45 -12.61 2.68 -18.55
C PRO A 45 -14.13 2.41 -18.63
N ALA A 46 -14.52 1.14 -18.72
CA ALA A 46 -15.92 0.74 -18.84
C ALA A 46 -16.63 0.60 -17.48
N THR A 47 -15.91 0.12 -16.46
CA THR A 47 -16.47 -0.22 -15.14
C THR A 47 -15.87 0.59 -14.01
N HIS A 48 -14.94 1.51 -14.29
CA HIS A 48 -14.16 2.24 -13.29
C HIS A 48 -13.32 1.30 -12.43
N PHE A 49 -13.25 1.54 -11.12
CA PHE A 49 -12.52 0.66 -10.22
C PHE A 49 -13.27 -0.65 -9.99
N ILE A 50 -12.54 -1.74 -10.17
CA ILE A 50 -12.98 -3.08 -9.76
C ILE A 50 -12.04 -3.58 -8.67
N ARG A 51 -12.62 -4.26 -7.70
CA ARG A 51 -11.90 -4.87 -6.59
C ARG A 51 -12.14 -6.36 -6.58
N TYR A 52 -11.04 -7.13 -6.43
CA TYR A 52 -11.12 -8.54 -6.16
C TYR A 52 -11.56 -8.77 -4.71
N SER A 53 -12.67 -9.45 -4.53
CA SER A 53 -13.26 -9.72 -3.23
C SER A 53 -13.65 -11.19 -3.16
N ASP A 54 -13.10 -11.87 -2.19
CA ASP A 54 -13.30 -13.30 -1.95
C ASP A 54 -12.86 -14.19 -3.14
N HIS A 55 -13.56 -14.16 -4.26
CA HIS A 55 -13.33 -15.07 -5.37
C HIS A 55 -13.66 -14.49 -6.76
N TYR A 56 -14.09 -13.22 -6.85
CA TYR A 56 -14.42 -12.55 -8.12
C TYR A 56 -14.13 -11.05 -8.09
N TRP A 57 -14.09 -10.46 -9.28
CA TRP A 57 -13.96 -9.01 -9.45
C TRP A 57 -15.33 -8.32 -9.44
N GLN A 58 -15.45 -7.23 -8.73
CA GLN A 58 -16.68 -6.43 -8.68
C GLN A 58 -16.38 -4.94 -8.74
N GLU A 59 -17.28 -4.19 -9.37
CA GLU A 59 -17.22 -2.72 -9.32
C GLU A 59 -17.35 -2.22 -7.88
N SER A 60 -16.39 -1.40 -7.45
CA SER A 60 -16.42 -0.88 -6.10
C SER A 60 -15.53 0.35 -5.91
N GLU A 61 -16.09 1.53 -6.06
CA GLU A 61 -15.44 2.79 -5.65
C GLU A 61 -15.13 2.83 -4.15
N PRO A 62 -16.03 2.42 -3.24
CA PRO A 62 -15.70 2.30 -1.83
C PRO A 62 -14.58 1.27 -1.57
N GLY A 63 -14.52 0.20 -2.37
CA GLY A 63 -13.45 -0.79 -2.32
C GLY A 63 -12.10 -0.20 -2.69
N ALA A 64 -12.03 0.62 -3.73
CA ALA A 64 -10.81 1.33 -4.11
C ALA A 64 -10.33 2.28 -3.00
N GLN A 65 -11.26 3.04 -2.39
CA GLN A 65 -10.94 3.88 -1.24
C GLN A 65 -10.41 3.06 -0.05
N ALA A 66 -11.00 1.89 0.22
CA ALA A 66 -10.56 1.02 1.30
C ALA A 66 -9.12 0.52 1.07
N VAL A 67 -8.77 0.15 -0.16
CA VAL A 67 -7.39 -0.24 -0.54
C VAL A 67 -6.42 0.93 -0.35
N ALA A 68 -6.77 2.13 -0.79
CA ALA A 68 -5.94 3.32 -0.58
C ALA A 68 -5.76 3.64 0.91
N HIS A 69 -6.81 3.49 1.73
CA HIS A 69 -6.72 3.66 3.18
C HIS A 69 -5.80 2.60 3.81
N GLU A 70 -5.87 1.35 3.34
CA GLU A 70 -4.99 0.27 3.80
C GLU A 70 -3.53 0.59 3.49
N LEU A 71 -3.20 1.04 2.28
CA LEU A 71 -1.86 1.50 1.92
C LEU A 71 -1.37 2.57 2.90
N THR A 72 -2.16 3.64 3.10
CA THR A 72 -1.75 4.73 4.00
C THR A 72 -1.61 4.28 5.46
N ARG A 73 -2.38 3.29 5.90
CA ARG A 73 -2.25 2.68 7.23
C ARG A 73 -0.93 1.93 7.37
N ARG A 74 -0.54 1.13 6.35
CA ARG A 74 0.74 0.41 6.33
C ARG A 74 1.91 1.38 6.31
N GLN A 75 1.86 2.40 5.46
CA GLN A 75 2.87 3.46 5.39
C GLN A 75 3.05 4.18 6.73
N LEU A 76 1.96 4.53 7.41
CA LEU A 76 2.06 5.20 8.71
C LEU A 76 2.69 4.29 9.78
N LYS A 77 2.34 3.01 9.77
CA LYS A 77 2.94 2.02 10.69
C LYS A 77 4.45 1.90 10.44
N GLU A 78 4.85 1.78 9.17
CA GLU A 78 6.25 1.73 8.75
C GLU A 78 6.99 3.01 9.14
N ALA A 79 6.46 4.19 8.80
CA ALA A 79 7.07 5.47 9.11
C ALA A 79 7.24 5.72 10.62
N ASN A 80 6.30 5.27 11.44
CA ASN A 80 6.42 5.34 12.90
C ASN A 80 7.53 4.42 13.41
N ARG A 81 7.66 3.22 12.88
CA ARG A 81 8.76 2.30 13.21
C ARG A 81 10.11 2.93 12.86
N ASP A 82 10.25 3.41 11.62
CA ASP A 82 11.50 4.03 11.13
C ASP A 82 11.88 5.25 11.96
N LEU A 83 10.89 6.06 12.37
CA LEU A 83 11.14 7.21 13.25
C LEU A 83 11.64 6.78 14.63
N MET A 84 11.04 5.74 15.22
CA MET A 84 11.48 5.25 16.54
C MET A 84 12.91 4.68 16.47
N GLU A 85 13.22 3.90 15.44
CA GLU A 85 14.57 3.37 15.21
C GLU A 85 15.59 4.51 15.02
N ALA A 86 15.26 5.54 14.24
CA ALA A 86 16.14 6.70 14.05
C ALA A 86 16.37 7.49 15.35
N LEU A 87 15.33 7.65 16.18
CA LEU A 87 15.44 8.29 17.48
C LEU A 87 16.33 7.51 18.46
N ASP A 88 16.21 6.20 18.45
CA ASP A 88 17.06 5.34 19.28
C ASP A 88 18.53 5.38 18.81
N LYS A 89 18.79 5.37 17.51
CA LYS A 89 20.14 5.59 16.97
C LYS A 89 20.72 6.95 17.39
N MET A 90 19.92 8.03 17.35
CA MET A 90 20.32 9.37 17.79
C MET A 90 20.73 9.42 19.26
N LYS A 91 19.97 8.72 20.13
CA LYS A 91 20.31 8.61 21.55
C LYS A 91 21.60 7.81 21.76
N ASN A 92 21.72 6.67 21.10
CA ASN A 92 22.83 5.75 21.26
C ASN A 92 24.18 6.33 20.79
N CYS A 93 24.19 7.15 19.73
CA CYS A 93 25.40 7.82 19.24
C CYS A 93 25.67 9.16 19.97
N GLY A 94 24.80 9.57 20.89
CA GLY A 94 24.95 10.82 21.64
C GLY A 94 24.60 12.10 20.87
N ALA A 95 24.16 11.99 19.61
CA ALA A 95 23.79 13.15 18.79
C ALA A 95 22.57 13.90 19.34
N GLN A 96 21.66 13.19 20.03
CA GLN A 96 20.52 13.82 20.69
C GLN A 96 20.97 14.86 21.75
N ASN A 97 21.97 14.56 22.55
CA ASN A 97 22.49 15.50 23.56
C ASN A 97 23.06 16.79 22.95
N ILE A 98 23.66 16.67 21.75
CA ILE A 98 24.16 17.84 21.01
C ILE A 98 23.00 18.71 20.54
N LEU A 99 21.92 18.10 19.99
CA LEU A 99 20.72 18.82 19.57
C LEU A 99 20.02 19.52 20.73
N ASP A 100 19.97 18.90 21.89
CA ASP A 100 19.31 19.47 23.09
C ASP A 100 20.10 20.59 23.73
N SER A 101 21.42 20.64 23.50
CA SER A 101 22.31 21.64 24.10
C SER A 101 22.49 22.91 23.27
N THR A 102 22.11 22.92 22.00
CA THR A 102 22.38 24.04 21.09
C THR A 102 21.36 24.18 19.97
N SER A 103 21.47 25.22 19.14
CA SER A 103 20.61 25.37 17.94
C SER A 103 20.98 24.36 16.87
N LYS A 104 19.99 23.99 16.03
CA LYS A 104 20.18 22.99 14.94
C LYS A 104 21.43 23.24 14.08
N ALA A 105 21.63 24.50 13.65
CA ALA A 105 22.77 24.89 12.82
C ALA A 105 24.12 24.67 13.50
N LYS A 106 24.20 24.93 14.83
CA LYS A 106 25.41 24.67 15.61
C LYS A 106 25.57 23.17 15.91
N ALA A 107 24.48 22.47 16.15
CA ALA A 107 24.49 21.01 16.37
C ALA A 107 25.13 20.27 15.20
N GLU A 108 24.76 20.62 13.96
CA GLU A 108 25.34 20.02 12.75
C GLU A 108 26.85 20.25 12.64
N GLN A 109 27.35 21.41 13.10
CA GLN A 109 28.80 21.69 13.12
C GLN A 109 29.56 20.94 14.21
N LEU A 110 28.89 20.56 15.29
CA LEU A 110 29.47 19.85 16.43
C LEU A 110 29.42 18.34 16.31
N MET A 111 28.56 17.81 15.42
CA MET A 111 28.42 16.38 15.16
C MET A 111 29.61 15.86 14.34
N ASN A 112 30.08 14.69 14.67
CA ASN A 112 30.98 13.95 13.81
C ASN A 112 30.24 13.32 12.62
N ASP A 113 30.96 12.74 11.65
CA ASP A 113 30.37 12.19 10.41
C ASP A 113 29.32 11.11 10.69
N GLN A 114 29.55 10.21 11.61
CA GLN A 114 28.59 9.17 12.02
C GLN A 114 27.32 9.79 12.64
N GLN A 115 27.47 10.77 13.50
CA GLN A 115 26.32 11.46 14.11
C GLN A 115 25.53 12.27 13.08
N LEU A 116 26.20 12.87 12.11
CA LEU A 116 25.55 13.58 11.00
C LEU A 116 24.74 12.63 10.11
N GLU A 117 25.27 11.42 9.84
CA GLU A 117 24.55 10.41 9.07
C GLU A 117 23.27 9.96 9.78
N VAL A 118 23.38 9.62 11.07
CA VAL A 118 22.21 9.26 11.90
C VAL A 118 21.20 10.42 11.99
N TYR A 119 21.68 11.66 12.06
CA TYR A 119 20.79 12.82 12.04
C TYR A 119 20.05 12.99 10.72
N ARG A 120 20.70 12.72 9.58
CA ARG A 120 20.05 12.70 8.26
C ARG A 120 19.00 11.60 8.17
N GLU A 121 19.27 10.41 8.71
CA GLU A 121 18.27 9.33 8.81
C GLU A 121 17.04 9.78 9.60
N LEU A 122 17.25 10.46 10.74
CA LEU A 122 16.14 11.00 11.52
C LEU A 122 15.31 12.03 10.74
N LEU A 123 15.96 12.93 10.00
CA LEU A 123 15.26 13.92 9.18
C LEU A 123 14.45 13.23 8.06
N ALA A 124 15.02 12.21 7.42
CA ALA A 124 14.34 11.41 6.39
C ALA A 124 13.13 10.65 6.98
N ALA A 125 13.27 10.05 8.16
CA ALA A 125 12.18 9.36 8.85
C ALA A 125 11.04 10.34 9.24
N LYS A 126 11.37 11.54 9.73
CA LYS A 126 10.39 12.60 10.01
C LYS A 126 9.66 13.06 8.74
N ALA A 127 10.38 13.21 7.63
CA ALA A 127 9.79 13.60 6.35
C ALA A 127 8.82 12.53 5.85
N TYR A 128 9.20 11.24 5.96
CA TYR A 128 8.33 10.13 5.59
C TYR A 128 7.08 10.05 6.48
N GLN A 129 7.22 10.22 7.79
CA GLN A 129 6.07 10.25 8.69
C GLN A 129 5.10 11.39 8.35
N ALA A 130 5.62 12.59 8.11
CA ALA A 130 4.81 13.74 7.73
C ALA A 130 4.06 13.49 6.40
N PHE A 131 4.75 12.87 5.42
CA PHE A 131 4.14 12.43 4.18
C PHE A 131 3.02 11.41 4.44
N ALA A 132 3.29 10.33 5.16
CA ALA A 132 2.32 9.28 5.45
C ALA A 132 1.06 9.80 6.16
N ILE A 133 1.22 10.73 7.12
CA ILE A 133 0.10 11.41 7.77
C ILE A 133 -0.73 12.19 6.75
N LYS A 134 -0.08 12.99 5.90
CA LYS A 134 -0.74 13.83 4.91
C LYS A 134 -1.50 13.02 3.86
N ARG A 135 -0.99 11.82 3.48
CA ARG A 135 -1.65 10.93 2.51
C ARG A 135 -3.00 10.39 2.99
N ARG A 136 -3.34 10.54 4.25
CA ARG A 136 -4.63 10.12 4.83
C ARG A 136 -5.75 11.15 4.63
N ASP A 137 -5.43 12.32 4.14
CA ASP A 137 -6.44 13.33 3.80
C ASP A 137 -7.23 12.88 2.57
N SER A 138 -8.54 13.08 2.59
CA SER A 138 -9.48 12.68 1.53
C SER A 138 -9.02 13.14 0.13
N LYS A 139 -8.55 14.39 0.01
CA LYS A 139 -8.01 14.93 -1.24
C LYS A 139 -6.85 14.09 -1.78
N ASN A 140 -5.93 13.70 -0.91
CA ASN A 140 -4.73 12.94 -1.31
C ASN A 140 -5.08 11.49 -1.64
N VAL A 141 -6.05 10.89 -0.95
CA VAL A 141 -6.60 9.57 -1.31
C VAL A 141 -7.19 9.61 -2.71
N THR A 142 -8.02 10.61 -3.01
CA THR A 142 -8.62 10.78 -4.35
C THR A 142 -7.55 11.01 -5.42
N SER A 143 -6.55 11.84 -5.15
CA SER A 143 -5.43 12.07 -6.08
C SER A 143 -4.65 10.77 -6.35
N THR A 144 -4.33 10.00 -5.33
CA THR A 144 -3.63 8.71 -5.47
C THR A 144 -4.42 7.75 -6.37
N LEU A 145 -5.71 7.60 -6.14
CA LEU A 145 -6.57 6.74 -6.96
C LEU A 145 -6.62 7.24 -8.42
N LYS A 146 -6.77 8.54 -8.64
CA LYS A 146 -6.80 9.11 -9.98
C LYS A 146 -5.48 8.87 -10.74
N GLU A 147 -4.34 9.11 -10.10
CA GLU A 147 -3.03 8.89 -10.74
C GLU A 147 -2.71 7.39 -10.93
N SER A 148 -3.38 6.49 -10.20
CA SER A 148 -3.20 5.05 -10.36
C SER A 148 -3.94 4.44 -11.57
N HIS A 149 -4.87 5.16 -12.20
CA HIS A 149 -5.65 4.63 -13.34
C HIS A 149 -4.77 3.99 -14.41
N PRO A 150 -3.75 4.69 -14.99
CA PRO A 150 -2.96 4.12 -16.08
C PRO A 150 -2.10 2.92 -15.65
N MET A 151 -1.82 2.80 -14.35
CA MET A 151 -0.98 1.71 -13.82
C MET A 151 -1.80 0.46 -13.48
N LEU A 152 -3.09 0.65 -13.19
CA LEU A 152 -4.03 -0.42 -12.83
C LEU A 152 -4.97 -0.78 -13.99
N GLU A 153 -4.83 -0.10 -15.15
CA GLU A 153 -5.73 -0.28 -16.28
C GLU A 153 -5.69 -1.71 -16.83
N ILE A 154 -6.89 -2.25 -17.04
CA ILE A 154 -7.11 -3.48 -17.79
C ILE A 154 -8.11 -3.23 -18.91
N SER A 155 -7.98 -3.98 -20.00
CA SER A 155 -8.93 -3.92 -21.09
C SER A 155 -10.28 -4.52 -20.65
N PRO A 156 -11.43 -3.88 -21.00
CA PRO A 156 -12.73 -4.53 -20.79
C PRO A 156 -12.88 -5.90 -21.45
N ARG A 157 -12.03 -6.21 -22.42
CA ARG A 157 -12.02 -7.52 -23.11
C ARG A 157 -11.34 -8.63 -22.30
N ASP A 158 -10.56 -8.24 -21.29
CA ASP A 158 -9.87 -9.19 -20.42
C ASP A 158 -10.79 -9.69 -19.30
N LEU A 159 -11.89 -8.95 -19.03
CA LEU A 159 -12.92 -9.36 -18.06
C LEU A 159 -13.80 -10.45 -18.70
N ASP A 160 -14.01 -11.54 -17.97
CA ASP A 160 -14.78 -12.71 -18.41
C ASP A 160 -14.32 -13.25 -19.79
N ALA A 161 -13.02 -13.13 -20.09
CA ALA A 161 -12.47 -13.52 -21.39
C ALA A 161 -12.57 -15.03 -21.67
N ASP A 162 -12.47 -15.86 -20.62
CA ASP A 162 -12.63 -17.31 -20.75
C ASP A 162 -14.07 -17.75 -20.47
N CYS A 163 -14.88 -17.90 -21.52
CA CYS A 163 -16.28 -18.33 -21.41
C CYS A 163 -16.46 -19.77 -20.86
N PHE A 164 -15.38 -20.52 -20.65
CA PHE A 164 -15.41 -21.85 -20.02
C PHE A 164 -15.00 -21.79 -18.55
N ALA A 165 -14.55 -20.67 -18.04
CA ALA A 165 -14.27 -20.50 -16.63
C ALA A 165 -15.56 -20.11 -15.89
N LEU A 166 -15.91 -20.88 -14.86
CA LEU A 166 -17.08 -20.65 -14.02
C LEU A 166 -16.62 -20.42 -12.59
N CYS A 167 -16.82 -19.22 -12.07
CA CYS A 167 -16.58 -18.90 -10.68
C CYS A 167 -17.78 -19.30 -9.82
N THR A 168 -17.52 -20.05 -8.76
CA THR A 168 -18.50 -20.40 -7.72
C THR A 168 -17.93 -20.02 -6.36
N PRO A 169 -18.70 -19.95 -5.25
CA PRO A 169 -18.14 -19.63 -3.95
C PRO A 169 -17.03 -20.56 -3.44
N GLU A 170 -16.97 -21.79 -3.95
CA GLU A 170 -16.05 -22.82 -3.45
C GLU A 170 -14.83 -23.05 -4.35
N ALA A 171 -14.97 -22.80 -5.65
CA ALA A 171 -13.89 -23.02 -6.62
C ALA A 171 -14.16 -22.35 -7.97
N THR A 172 -13.12 -22.13 -8.74
CA THR A 172 -13.21 -21.82 -10.17
C THR A 172 -13.12 -23.13 -10.97
N PHE A 173 -14.07 -23.36 -11.87
CA PHE A 173 -14.14 -24.57 -12.72
C PHE A 173 -13.76 -24.24 -14.16
N ASP A 174 -12.89 -25.06 -14.76
CA ASP A 174 -12.74 -25.13 -16.21
C ASP A 174 -13.78 -26.12 -16.76
N LEU A 175 -14.83 -25.61 -17.36
CA LEU A 175 -15.94 -26.42 -17.89
C LEU A 175 -15.53 -27.38 -19.01
N ARG A 176 -14.36 -27.16 -19.65
CA ARG A 176 -13.81 -28.12 -20.63
C ARG A 176 -13.41 -29.44 -19.98
N GLN A 177 -13.09 -29.41 -18.69
CA GLN A 177 -12.66 -30.58 -17.91
C GLN A 177 -13.76 -31.13 -17.01
N GLY A 178 -14.95 -30.52 -17.02
CA GLY A 178 -16.05 -30.90 -16.15
C GLY A 178 -15.69 -30.80 -14.66
N MET A 179 -16.10 -31.76 -13.85
CA MET A 179 -15.84 -31.74 -12.40
C MET A 179 -14.38 -31.86 -12.02
N SER A 180 -13.52 -32.37 -12.88
CA SER A 180 -12.07 -32.44 -12.64
C SER A 180 -11.35 -31.10 -12.87
N GLY A 181 -12.02 -30.11 -13.45
CA GLY A 181 -11.50 -28.76 -13.71
C GLY A 181 -11.60 -27.79 -12.54
N ALA A 182 -11.96 -28.27 -11.33
CA ALA A 182 -12.01 -27.45 -10.14
C ALA A 182 -10.60 -27.02 -9.71
N ARG A 183 -10.42 -25.72 -9.43
CA ARG A 183 -9.17 -25.11 -8.96
C ARG A 183 -9.43 -23.97 -7.99
N GLU A 184 -8.42 -23.55 -7.29
CA GLU A 184 -8.48 -22.36 -6.44
C GLU A 184 -8.79 -21.11 -7.26
N HIS A 185 -9.41 -20.14 -6.62
CA HIS A 185 -9.68 -18.84 -7.20
C HIS A 185 -8.39 -18.06 -7.43
N SER A 186 -8.33 -17.32 -8.53
CA SER A 186 -7.20 -16.44 -8.83
C SER A 186 -7.69 -15.07 -9.29
N PRO A 187 -7.12 -13.96 -8.79
CA PRO A 187 -7.39 -12.64 -9.33
C PRO A 187 -6.97 -12.50 -10.81
N GLU A 188 -6.08 -13.36 -11.30
CA GLU A 188 -5.65 -13.38 -12.70
C GLU A 188 -6.70 -13.90 -13.68
N ASP A 189 -7.76 -14.53 -13.16
CA ASP A 189 -8.85 -15.03 -14.00
C ASP A 189 -9.76 -13.92 -14.52
N PHE A 190 -9.78 -12.77 -13.87
CA PHE A 190 -10.63 -11.61 -14.18
C PHE A 190 -12.12 -11.95 -14.35
N ILE A 191 -12.64 -12.83 -13.47
CA ILE A 191 -14.03 -13.25 -13.41
C ILE A 191 -14.75 -12.51 -12.30
#